data_7aa9bf785dba901a09828a69b8303ff1
#
_entry.id   7aa9bf785dba901a09828a69b8303ff1
#
_cell.length_a   1.000
_cell.length_b   1.000
_cell.length_c   1.000
_cell.angle_alpha   90.00
_cell.angle_beta   90.00
_cell.angle_gamma   90.00
#
_symmetry.space_group_name_H-M   'P 1'
#
loop_
_entity.id
_entity.type
_entity.pdbx_description
1 polymer ?
#
loop_
_entity_poly.entity_id
_entity_poly.type
_entity_poly.pdbx_seq_one_letter_code
_entity_poly.pdbx_strand_id
1 'polypeptide(L)'
;MIETFGNALAEGLVDDKRTKATRAFPPELRRAGRRKLLYLHDASELKDLKAPPGNRLERLKGTWKGFHSIRINDQWRVVFRWAGGNAFDVQIVDYH
;
A
#
# COMPACT_ATOMS: atom_id res chain seq x y z
N MET A 1 -2.74 10.93 5.00
CA MET A 1 -3.95 10.12 5.28
C MET A 1 -4.38 9.37 4.04
N ILE A 2 -4.87 8.15 4.20
CA ILE A 2 -5.48 7.42 3.07
C ILE A 2 -6.89 7.96 2.87
N GLU A 3 -7.17 8.46 1.67
CA GLU A 3 -8.48 9.03 1.33
C GLU A 3 -9.37 8.02 0.61
N THR A 4 -8.83 7.25 -0.31
CA THR A 4 -9.61 6.26 -1.07
C THR A 4 -8.81 4.98 -1.30
N PHE A 5 -9.53 3.87 -1.47
CA PHE A 5 -8.95 2.57 -1.80
C PHE A 5 -9.33 2.17 -3.23
N GLY A 6 -8.40 1.54 -3.90
CA GLY A 6 -8.59 1.05 -5.26
C GLY A 6 -8.89 -0.45 -5.34
N ASN A 7 -8.72 -1.20 -4.24
CA ASN A 7 -9.15 -2.59 -4.22
C ASN A 7 -9.60 -3.03 -2.83
N ALA A 8 -10.34 -4.13 -2.81
CA ALA A 8 -10.95 -4.66 -1.58
C ALA A 8 -9.91 -5.20 -0.59
N LEU A 9 -8.78 -5.69 -1.09
CA LEU A 9 -7.73 -6.22 -0.23
C LEU A 9 -7.14 -5.13 0.67
N ALA A 10 -6.77 -3.98 0.09
CA ALA A 10 -6.22 -2.87 0.87
C ALA A 10 -7.25 -2.33 1.86
N GLU A 11 -8.49 -2.15 1.42
CA GLU A 11 -9.55 -1.65 2.27
C GLU A 11 -9.83 -2.56 3.46
N GLY A 12 -9.92 -3.86 3.22
CA GLY A 12 -10.17 -4.83 4.28
C GLY A 12 -9.00 -4.97 5.22
N LEU A 13 -7.78 -4.94 4.70
CA LEU A 13 -6.58 -5.17 5.51
C LEU A 13 -6.30 -4.03 6.47
N VAL A 14 -6.54 -2.77 6.06
CA VAL A 14 -6.29 -1.61 6.93
C VAL A 14 -7.15 -1.67 8.20
N ASP A 15 -8.37 -2.19 8.10
CA ASP A 15 -9.28 -2.36 9.22
C ASP A 15 -9.18 -3.73 9.89
N ASP A 16 -8.26 -4.56 9.42
CA ASP A 16 -8.07 -5.93 9.89
C ASP A 16 -9.35 -6.78 9.78
N LYS A 17 -10.12 -6.55 8.73
CA LYS A 17 -11.37 -7.27 8.50
C LYS A 17 -11.11 -8.61 7.81
N ARG A 18 -11.95 -9.61 8.15
CA ARG A 18 -11.93 -10.94 7.54
C ARG A 18 -12.92 -10.96 6.38
N THR A 19 -12.44 -10.55 5.18
CA THR A 19 -13.24 -10.56 3.96
C THR A 19 -12.73 -11.67 3.04
N LYS A 20 -13.44 -11.90 1.93
CA LYS A 20 -12.98 -12.84 0.92
C LYS A 20 -11.60 -12.44 0.41
N ALA A 21 -11.39 -11.14 0.15
CA ALA A 21 -10.11 -10.62 -0.35
C ALA A 21 -8.99 -10.82 0.67
N THR A 22 -9.21 -10.48 1.95
CA THR A 22 -8.18 -10.60 2.98
C THR A 22 -7.87 -12.05 3.31
N ARG A 23 -8.85 -12.95 3.20
CA ARG A 23 -8.62 -14.39 3.42
C ARG A 23 -7.79 -15.02 2.32
N ALA A 24 -7.86 -14.48 1.10
CA ALA A 24 -7.05 -14.96 -0.02
C ALA A 24 -5.60 -14.46 0.04
N PHE A 25 -5.33 -13.42 0.82
CA PHE A 25 -3.99 -12.88 1.01
C PHE A 25 -3.20 -13.77 1.98
N PRO A 26 -1.90 -14.01 1.75
CA PRO A 26 -1.09 -14.86 2.63
C PRO A 26 -1.20 -14.43 4.09
N PRO A 27 -1.64 -15.33 4.99
CA PRO A 27 -1.84 -14.96 6.41
C PRO A 27 -0.58 -14.43 7.08
N GLU A 28 0.59 -14.97 6.72
CA GLU A 28 1.88 -14.56 7.29
C GLU A 28 2.28 -13.14 6.89
N LEU A 29 1.64 -12.57 5.86
CA LEU A 29 1.92 -11.21 5.39
C LEU A 29 0.90 -10.18 5.89
N ARG A 30 -0.14 -10.59 6.57
CA ARG A 30 -1.19 -9.65 7.02
C ARG A 30 -0.64 -8.54 7.90
N ARG A 31 0.17 -8.91 8.88
CA ARG A 31 0.75 -7.93 9.80
C ARG A 31 1.65 -6.94 9.05
N ALA A 32 2.52 -7.45 8.17
CA ALA A 32 3.42 -6.60 7.39
C ALA A 32 2.64 -5.70 6.43
N GLY A 33 1.65 -6.24 5.74
CA GLY A 33 0.82 -5.47 4.82
C GLY A 33 0.06 -4.35 5.53
N ARG A 34 -0.56 -4.65 6.67
CA ARG A 34 -1.27 -3.65 7.46
C ARG A 34 -0.32 -2.57 7.98
N ARG A 35 0.86 -2.97 8.43
CA ARG A 35 1.88 -2.01 8.90
C ARG A 35 2.26 -1.03 7.79
N LYS A 36 2.43 -1.52 6.56
CA LYS A 36 2.75 -0.63 5.43
C LYS A 36 1.61 0.33 5.11
N LEU A 37 0.37 -0.14 5.20
CA LEU A 37 -0.80 0.74 5.04
C LEU A 37 -0.84 1.82 6.12
N LEU A 38 -0.48 1.49 7.36
CA LEU A 38 -0.44 2.46 8.45
C LEU A 38 0.68 3.48 8.26
N TYR A 39 1.84 3.08 7.76
CA TYR A 39 2.90 4.03 7.40
C TYR A 39 2.38 5.03 6.37
N LEU A 40 1.67 4.53 5.35
CA LEU A 40 1.09 5.37 4.31
C LEU A 40 0.06 6.33 4.89
N HIS A 41 -0.80 5.84 5.76
CA HIS A 41 -1.85 6.64 6.39
C HIS A 41 -1.26 7.78 7.24
N ASP A 42 -0.16 7.51 7.95
CA ASP A 42 0.45 8.46 8.86
C ASP A 42 1.42 9.44 8.19
N ALA A 43 1.84 9.17 6.96
CA ALA A 43 2.79 10.02 6.26
C ALA A 43 2.20 11.39 5.95
N SER A 44 2.94 12.44 6.28
CA SER A 44 2.57 13.83 5.95
C SER A 44 3.09 14.24 4.59
N GLU A 45 4.25 13.70 4.21
CA GLU A 45 4.89 13.97 2.92
C GLU A 45 5.32 12.66 2.30
N LEU A 46 5.37 12.64 0.98
CA LEU A 46 5.76 11.44 0.24
C LEU A 46 7.14 10.93 0.67
N LYS A 47 8.09 11.83 0.92
CA LYS A 47 9.45 11.46 1.34
C LYS A 47 9.48 10.69 2.67
N ASP A 48 8.45 10.84 3.51
CA ASP A 48 8.38 10.12 4.79
C ASP A 48 8.35 8.60 4.56
N LEU A 49 7.87 8.17 3.40
CA LEU A 49 7.78 6.76 3.03
C LEU A 49 9.11 6.15 2.57
N LYS A 50 10.18 6.94 2.53
CA LYS A 50 11.54 6.43 2.29
C LYS A 50 12.05 5.66 3.50
N ALA A 51 11.50 5.86 4.67
CA ALA A 51 11.85 5.15 5.89
C ALA A 51 10.69 4.27 6.34
N PRO A 52 10.94 3.03 6.79
CA PRO A 52 12.27 2.38 6.79
C PRO A 52 12.75 2.07 5.36
N PRO A 53 14.06 1.88 5.17
CA PRO A 53 14.63 1.61 3.82
C PRO A 53 13.99 0.44 3.10
N GLY A 54 13.52 -0.56 3.84
CA GLY A 54 12.83 -1.72 3.28
C GLY A 54 11.54 -1.39 2.53
N ASN A 55 11.00 -0.18 2.71
CA ASN A 55 9.81 0.26 1.96
C ASN A 55 10.08 0.37 0.46
N ARG A 56 11.29 0.68 0.06
CA ARG A 56 11.67 0.87 -1.33
C ARG A 56 10.66 1.72 -2.09
N LEU A 57 10.45 2.93 -1.63
CA LEU A 57 9.55 3.88 -2.29
C LEU A 57 9.97 4.08 -3.73
N GLU A 58 9.05 3.83 -4.66
CA GLU A 58 9.31 3.96 -6.10
C GLU A 58 8.17 4.68 -6.79
N ARG A 59 8.52 5.45 -7.82
CA ARG A 59 7.55 6.00 -8.78
C ARG A 59 7.39 4.97 -9.89
N LEU A 60 6.17 4.58 -10.18
CA LEU A 60 5.89 3.54 -11.15
C LEU A 60 5.75 4.12 -12.57
N LYS A 61 5.89 3.24 -13.56
CA LYS A 61 5.83 3.57 -14.99
C LYS A 61 4.82 2.65 -15.69
N GLY A 62 4.62 2.85 -17.00
CA GLY A 62 3.75 2.02 -17.81
C GLY A 62 2.29 2.16 -17.38
N THR A 63 1.62 1.03 -17.20
CA THR A 63 0.21 1.01 -16.81
C THR A 63 -0.03 1.62 -15.45
N TRP A 64 1.01 1.68 -14.59
CA TRP A 64 0.93 2.28 -13.27
C TRP A 64 1.46 3.71 -13.23
N LYS A 65 1.57 4.38 -14.38
CA LYS A 65 2.02 5.76 -14.43
C LYS A 65 1.14 6.64 -13.54
N GLY A 66 1.80 7.48 -12.72
CA GLY A 66 1.11 8.33 -11.76
C GLY A 66 0.96 7.70 -10.38
N PHE A 67 1.33 6.43 -10.25
CA PHE A 67 1.33 5.74 -8.96
C PHE A 67 2.73 5.67 -8.37
N HIS A 68 2.77 5.52 -7.06
CA HIS A 68 3.97 5.19 -6.29
C HIS A 68 3.76 3.84 -5.64
N SER A 69 4.83 3.20 -5.20
CA SER A 69 4.72 1.96 -4.45
C SER A 69 5.64 1.93 -3.25
N ILE A 70 5.21 1.21 -2.21
CA ILE A 70 6.07 0.77 -1.13
C ILE A 70 5.98 -0.75 -1.04
N ARG A 71 7.10 -1.39 -0.67
CA ARG A 71 7.23 -2.84 -0.70
C ARG A 71 6.69 -3.48 0.57
N ILE A 72 5.92 -4.55 0.43
CA ILE A 72 5.56 -5.45 1.52
C ILE A 72 6.61 -6.56 1.59
N ASN A 73 6.83 -7.24 0.46
CA ASN A 73 7.86 -8.27 0.28
C ASN A 73 8.25 -8.31 -1.20
N ASP A 74 8.96 -9.34 -1.64
CA ASP A 74 9.40 -9.44 -3.03
C ASP A 74 8.25 -9.52 -4.04
N GLN A 75 7.09 -9.99 -3.60
CA GLN A 75 5.93 -10.21 -4.46
C GLN A 75 4.88 -9.12 -4.35
N TRP A 76 4.63 -8.62 -3.15
CA TRP A 76 3.51 -7.76 -2.87
C TRP A 76 3.94 -6.32 -2.61
N ARG A 77 3.17 -5.37 -3.17
CA ARG A 77 3.38 -3.94 -2.98
C ARG A 77 2.09 -3.21 -2.66
N VAL A 78 2.21 -2.13 -1.90
CA VAL A 78 1.14 -1.16 -1.75
C VAL A 78 1.36 -0.11 -2.82
N VAL A 79 0.39 0.08 -3.71
CA VAL A 79 0.47 1.10 -4.77
C VAL A 79 -0.58 2.17 -4.50
N PHE A 80 -0.26 3.42 -4.84
CA PHE A 80 -1.12 4.55 -4.49
C PHE A 80 -0.76 5.78 -5.31
N ARG A 81 -1.74 6.68 -5.43
CA ARG A 81 -1.52 8.03 -5.94
C ARG A 81 -1.31 8.96 -4.76
N TRP A 82 -0.57 10.02 -4.94
CA TRP A 82 -0.27 10.97 -3.88
C TRP A 82 -0.58 12.39 -4.35
N ALA A 83 -1.38 13.12 -3.58
CA ALA A 83 -1.71 14.50 -3.86
C ALA A 83 -2.08 15.24 -2.57
N GLY A 84 -1.55 16.45 -2.40
CA GLY A 84 -1.92 17.29 -1.26
C GLY A 84 -1.64 16.69 0.10
N GLY A 85 -0.62 15.83 0.21
CA GLY A 85 -0.29 15.16 1.47
C GLY A 85 -1.13 13.93 1.77
N ASN A 86 -1.92 13.44 0.81
CA ASN A 86 -2.82 12.32 0.99
C ASN A 86 -2.62 11.23 -0.06
N ALA A 87 -3.01 10.00 0.29
CA ALA A 87 -2.93 8.85 -0.60
C ALA A 87 -4.33 8.50 -1.14
N PHE A 88 -4.38 8.22 -2.44
CA PHE A 88 -5.61 7.88 -3.16
C PHE A 88 -5.46 6.58 -3.93
N ASP A 89 -6.56 5.91 -4.20
CA ASP A 89 -6.62 4.66 -4.98
C ASP A 89 -5.65 3.62 -4.46
N VAL A 90 -5.57 3.51 -3.13
CA VAL A 90 -4.62 2.61 -2.46
C VAL A 90 -4.99 1.16 -2.72
N GLN A 91 -4.02 0.39 -3.20
CA GLN A 91 -4.20 -1.02 -3.54
C GLN A 91 -3.04 -1.85 -3.03
N ILE A 92 -3.30 -3.11 -2.72
CA ILE A 92 -2.26 -4.10 -2.51
C ILE A 92 -2.28 -5.02 -3.72
N VAL A 93 -1.15 -5.11 -4.41
CA VAL A 93 -1.05 -5.85 -5.66
C VAL A 93 0.13 -6.81 -5.65
N ASP A 94 -0.04 -7.90 -6.42
CA ASP A 94 1.03 -8.83 -6.73
C ASP A 94 1.83 -8.20 -7.88
N TYR A 95 2.98 -7.64 -7.56
CA TYR A 95 3.75 -6.82 -8.49
C TYR A 95 5.08 -7.50 -8.84
N HIS A 96 5.19 -7.88 -10.08
CA HIS A 96 6.42 -8.49 -10.62
C HIS A 96 6.99 -7.65 -11.73
#